data_fbc87380a92d62f2261f7625441e5dc0
#
_entry.id   fbc87380a92d62f2261f7625441e5dc0
#
_cell.length_a   1.000
_cell.length_b   1.000
_cell.length_c   1.000
_cell.angle_alpha   90.00
_cell.angle_beta   90.00
_cell.angle_gamma   90.00
#
_symmetry.space_group_name_H-M   'P 1'
#
loop_
_entity.id
_entity.type
_entity.pdbx_description
1 polymer ?
#
loop_
_entity_poly.entity_id
_entity_poly.type
_entity_poly.pdbx_seq_one_letter_code
_entity_poly.pdbx_strand_id
1 'polypeptide(L)'
;MSTMLVNVVRAEIANGVSKKSGTPKPYSFANLIYQVPAESFISEDHNIQRSGLSEKEISTIYDMSFYTRLIQHIPAKMNLILSPDPKNPARNIVSDFELVD
;
A
#
# COMPACT_ATOMS: atom_id res chain seq x y z
N MET A 1 17.33 3.67 2.61
CA MET A 1 15.86 3.73 2.79
C MET A 1 15.26 4.78 1.86
N SER A 2 14.11 4.47 1.34
CA SER A 2 13.38 5.39 0.47
C SER A 2 12.16 5.93 1.21
N THR A 3 11.70 7.09 0.78
CA THR A 3 10.48 7.67 1.32
C THR A 3 9.53 8.02 0.19
N MET A 4 8.24 8.11 0.50
CA MET A 4 7.21 8.42 -0.49
C MET A 4 6.13 9.27 0.16
N LEU A 5 5.97 10.50 -0.32
CA LEU A 5 4.96 11.43 0.20
C LEU A 5 3.65 11.22 -0.56
N VAL A 6 2.63 10.73 0.12
CA VAL A 6 1.35 10.39 -0.53
C VAL A 6 0.18 10.63 0.42
N ASN A 7 -1.01 10.65 -0.15
CA ASN A 7 -2.25 10.74 0.61
C ASN A 7 -2.78 9.32 0.83
N VAL A 8 -2.70 8.84 2.05
CA VAL A 8 -3.14 7.49 2.40
C VAL A 8 -4.60 7.52 2.78
N VAL A 9 -5.41 6.70 2.13
CA VAL A 9 -6.86 6.73 2.29
C VAL A 9 -7.43 5.48 2.94
N ARG A 10 -6.69 4.37 2.91
CA ARG A 10 -7.18 3.13 3.49
C ARG A 10 -6.00 2.23 3.88
N ALA A 11 -6.19 1.46 4.92
CA ALA A 11 -5.22 0.44 5.32
C ALA A 11 -6.00 -0.83 5.67
N GLU A 12 -5.36 -1.97 5.47
CA GLU A 12 -5.95 -3.24 5.86
C GLU A 12 -4.89 -4.19 6.37
N ILE A 13 -5.28 -5.00 7.33
CA ILE A 13 -4.46 -6.09 7.83
C ILE A 13 -5.38 -7.29 7.98
N ALA A 14 -4.94 -8.44 7.49
CA ALA A 14 -5.80 -9.60 7.44
C ALA A 14 -5.01 -10.87 7.72
N ASN A 15 -5.70 -11.82 8.32
CA ASN A 15 -5.19 -13.19 8.45
C ASN A 15 -6.37 -14.14 8.39
N GLY A 16 -6.09 -15.39 8.07
CA GLY A 16 -7.13 -16.37 7.96
C GLY A 16 -6.60 -17.67 7.40
N VAL A 17 -7.53 -18.53 7.00
CA VAL A 17 -7.20 -19.81 6.40
C VAL A 17 -7.95 -19.95 5.09
N SER A 18 -7.19 -20.17 4.02
CA SER A 18 -7.77 -20.41 2.70
C SER A 18 -8.01 -21.89 2.52
N LYS A 19 -9.23 -22.25 2.08
CA LYS A 19 -9.61 -23.64 1.79
C LYS A 19 -9.84 -23.89 0.31
N LYS A 20 -9.42 -22.96 -0.53
CA LYS A 20 -9.70 -23.04 -1.98
C LYS A 20 -9.10 -24.26 -2.65
N SER A 21 -7.98 -24.76 -2.16
CA SER A 21 -7.31 -25.92 -2.77
C SER A 21 -7.67 -27.24 -2.09
N GLY A 22 -8.66 -27.24 -1.19
CA GLY A 22 -9.03 -28.43 -0.42
C GLY A 22 -8.11 -28.69 0.76
N THR A 23 -6.93 -28.09 0.81
CA THR A 23 -6.01 -28.17 1.94
C THR A 23 -5.97 -26.80 2.61
N PRO A 24 -6.27 -26.69 3.92
CA PRO A 24 -6.22 -25.41 4.62
C PRO A 24 -4.81 -24.81 4.58
N LYS A 25 -4.71 -23.57 4.14
CA LYS A 25 -3.44 -22.81 4.13
C LYS A 25 -3.63 -21.51 4.87
N PRO A 26 -2.87 -21.26 5.94
CA PRO A 26 -2.95 -19.98 6.63
C PRO A 26 -2.38 -18.87 5.72
N TYR A 27 -2.99 -17.68 5.80
CA TYR A 27 -2.50 -16.53 5.09
C TYR A 27 -2.52 -15.30 6.00
N SER A 28 -1.64 -14.36 5.71
CA SER A 28 -1.62 -13.07 6.38
C SER A 28 -1.05 -12.04 5.43
N PHE A 29 -1.62 -10.83 5.46
CA PHE A 29 -1.09 -9.72 4.67
C PHE A 29 -1.47 -8.39 5.33
N ALA A 30 -0.73 -7.36 4.99
CA ALA A 30 -1.03 -6.00 5.40
C ALA A 30 -0.69 -5.08 4.23
N ASN A 31 -1.63 -4.18 3.91
CA ASN A 31 -1.50 -3.25 2.78
C ASN A 31 -2.03 -1.89 3.18
N LEU A 32 -1.61 -0.87 2.42
CA LEU A 32 -2.27 0.41 2.46
C LEU A 32 -2.55 0.87 1.04
N ILE A 33 -3.58 1.72 0.91
CA ILE A 33 -3.99 2.27 -0.36
C ILE A 33 -3.79 3.77 -0.31
N TYR A 34 -3.14 4.33 -1.33
CA TYR A 34 -2.84 5.74 -1.41
C TYR A 34 -3.26 6.30 -2.75
N GLN A 35 -3.43 7.62 -2.80
CA GLN A 35 -3.87 8.32 -4.00
C GLN A 35 -2.68 9.00 -4.68
N VAL A 36 -2.68 8.94 -6.01
CA VAL A 36 -1.72 9.65 -6.85
C VAL A 36 -2.49 10.30 -7.99
N PRO A 37 -1.93 11.34 -8.63
CA PRO A 37 -2.56 11.91 -9.83
C PRO A 37 -2.72 10.83 -10.89
N ALA A 38 -3.89 10.81 -11.54
CA ALA A 38 -4.14 9.90 -12.64
C ALA A 38 -3.27 10.27 -13.83
N GLU A 39 -2.73 9.27 -14.51
CA GLU A 39 -1.87 9.48 -15.66
C GLU A 39 -2.61 9.12 -16.95
N SER A 40 -2.43 9.98 -17.95
CA SER A 40 -2.94 9.71 -19.28
C SER A 40 -1.99 8.80 -20.05
N PHE A 41 -2.53 8.05 -20.97
CA PHE A 41 -1.76 7.14 -21.82
C PHE A 41 -2.04 7.44 -23.27
N ILE A 42 -1.01 7.74 -24.03
CA ILE A 42 -1.13 8.02 -25.47
C ILE A 42 -0.15 7.16 -26.23
N SER A 43 -0.64 6.43 -27.22
CA SER A 43 0.17 5.64 -28.15
C SER A 43 -0.41 5.78 -29.54
N GLU A 44 0.19 5.13 -30.54
CA GLU A 44 -0.31 5.16 -31.92
C GLU A 44 -1.75 4.69 -32.02
N ASP A 45 -2.11 3.69 -31.25
CA ASP A 45 -3.41 3.06 -31.34
C ASP A 45 -4.38 3.48 -30.24
N HIS A 46 -3.90 4.21 -29.23
CA HIS A 46 -4.70 4.53 -28.06
C HIS A 46 -4.46 5.96 -27.60
N ASN A 47 -5.57 6.61 -27.26
CA ASN A 47 -5.55 7.93 -26.66
C ASN A 47 -6.46 7.88 -25.44
N ILE A 48 -5.86 7.65 -24.27
CA ILE A 48 -6.59 7.54 -23.01
C ILE A 48 -6.25 8.75 -22.18
N GLN A 49 -7.23 9.61 -21.96
CA GLN A 49 -7.08 10.79 -21.13
C GLN A 49 -7.72 10.52 -19.77
N ARG A 50 -6.95 10.75 -18.72
CA ARG A 50 -7.42 10.56 -17.35
C ARG A 50 -7.19 11.83 -16.57
N SER A 51 -8.13 12.13 -15.70
CA SER A 51 -8.03 13.28 -14.80
C SER A 51 -8.47 12.85 -13.42
N GLY A 52 -8.05 13.62 -12.40
CA GLY A 52 -8.39 13.30 -11.02
C GLY A 52 -7.32 12.44 -10.37
N LEU A 53 -7.74 11.51 -9.52
CA LEU A 53 -6.84 10.69 -8.71
C LEU A 53 -7.02 9.21 -9.00
N SER A 54 -5.91 8.50 -8.98
CA SER A 54 -5.88 7.04 -9.02
C SER A 54 -5.46 6.52 -7.66
N GLU A 55 -5.95 5.33 -7.32
CA GLU A 55 -5.53 4.65 -6.10
C GLU A 55 -4.53 3.56 -6.42
N LYS A 56 -3.52 3.43 -5.58
CA LYS A 56 -2.52 2.37 -5.68
C LYS A 56 -2.39 1.69 -4.33
N GLU A 57 -1.95 0.45 -4.37
CA GLU A 57 -1.77 -0.38 -3.19
C GLU A 57 -0.31 -0.72 -3.01
N ILE A 58 0.15 -0.72 -1.76
CA ILE A 58 1.50 -1.14 -1.42
C ILE A 58 1.45 -1.96 -0.14
N SER A 59 2.27 -3.01 -0.07
CA SER A 59 2.37 -3.84 1.12
C SER A 59 3.08 -3.12 2.25
N THR A 60 2.68 -3.42 3.48
CA THR A 60 3.31 -2.89 4.69
C THR A 60 3.89 -4.04 5.51
N ILE A 61 4.66 -3.71 6.54
CA ILE A 61 5.06 -4.73 7.51
C ILE A 61 3.80 -5.30 8.16
N TYR A 62 3.82 -6.59 8.45
CA TYR A 62 2.72 -7.25 9.14
C TYR A 62 2.93 -7.12 10.64
N ASP A 63 2.44 -6.01 11.20
CA ASP A 63 2.64 -5.65 12.60
C ASP A 63 1.40 -4.89 13.08
N MET A 64 0.73 -5.46 14.06
CA MET A 64 -0.50 -4.89 14.58
C MET A 64 -0.25 -3.54 15.27
N SER A 65 0.91 -3.34 15.88
CA SER A 65 1.27 -2.05 16.48
C SER A 65 1.37 -0.96 15.44
N PHE A 66 2.01 -1.28 14.32
CA PHE A 66 2.12 -0.35 13.20
C PHE A 66 0.73 -0.02 12.64
N TYR A 67 -0.08 -1.04 12.40
CA TYR A 67 -1.43 -0.87 11.87
C TYR A 67 -2.28 0.00 12.80
N THR A 68 -2.23 -0.26 14.10
CA THR A 68 -3.02 0.49 15.09
C THR A 68 -2.62 1.96 15.11
N ARG A 69 -1.33 2.28 14.99
CA ARG A 69 -0.87 3.66 14.89
C ARG A 69 -1.36 4.32 13.60
N LEU A 70 -1.27 3.58 12.50
CA LEU A 70 -1.61 4.11 11.18
C LEU A 70 -3.07 4.48 11.07
N ILE A 71 -3.98 3.62 11.51
CA ILE A 71 -5.41 3.84 11.34
C ILE A 71 -5.97 5.01 12.15
N GLN A 72 -5.22 5.48 13.13
CA GLN A 72 -5.62 6.65 13.91
C GLN A 72 -5.50 7.95 13.12
N HIS A 73 -4.77 7.92 12.01
CA HIS A 73 -4.43 9.14 11.25
C HIS A 73 -4.99 9.15 9.84
N ILE A 74 -5.46 8.03 9.32
CA ILE A 74 -5.97 7.98 7.95
C ILE A 74 -7.45 8.38 7.91
N PRO A 75 -7.90 9.04 6.81
CA PRO A 75 -7.10 9.45 5.66
C PRO A 75 -6.25 10.69 5.97
N ALA A 76 -5.00 10.67 5.53
CA ALA A 76 -4.09 11.80 5.76
C ALA A 76 -2.92 11.74 4.78
N LYS A 77 -2.35 12.91 4.53
CA LYS A 77 -1.10 12.98 3.78
C LYS A 77 0.04 12.62 4.73
N MET A 78 0.90 11.72 4.29
CA MET A 78 2.00 11.26 5.13
C MET A 78 3.18 10.84 4.28
N ASN A 79 4.34 10.79 4.92
CA ASN A 79 5.57 10.35 4.30
C ASN A 79 5.81 8.89 4.70
N LEU A 80 5.73 8.00 3.72
CA LEU A 80 5.91 6.57 3.96
C LEU A 80 7.39 6.22 3.89
N ILE A 81 7.86 5.44 4.85
CA ILE A 81 9.26 5.00 4.89
C ILE A 81 9.30 3.58 4.35
N LEU A 82 10.07 3.38 3.28
CA LEU A 82 10.13 2.13 2.55
C LEU A 82 11.42 1.38 2.89
N SER A 83 11.31 0.08 3.04
CA SER A 83 12.46 -0.80 3.31
C SER A 83 12.31 -2.06 2.48
N PRO A 84 13.42 -2.77 2.19
CA PRO A 84 13.33 -4.03 1.47
C PRO A 84 12.47 -5.04 2.20
N ASP A 85 11.63 -5.75 1.45
CA ASP A 85 10.79 -6.81 1.99
C ASP A 85 11.69 -7.97 2.44
N PRO A 86 11.62 -8.41 3.70
CA PRO A 86 12.43 -9.54 4.17
C PRO A 86 12.20 -10.83 3.37
N LYS A 87 11.01 -10.99 2.81
CA LYS A 87 10.67 -12.17 2.01
C LYS A 87 11.09 -12.04 0.56
N ASN A 88 11.26 -10.83 0.07
CA ASN A 88 11.66 -10.57 -1.31
C ASN A 88 12.41 -9.23 -1.38
N PRO A 89 13.74 -9.24 -1.15
CA PRO A 89 14.52 -7.99 -1.10
C PRO A 89 14.48 -7.14 -2.37
N ALA A 90 14.03 -7.71 -3.49
CA ALA A 90 13.88 -6.94 -4.72
C ALA A 90 12.67 -6.00 -4.68
N ARG A 91 11.81 -6.13 -3.67
CA ARG A 91 10.60 -5.33 -3.50
C ARG A 91 10.67 -4.56 -2.19
N ASN A 92 10.14 -3.33 -2.20
CA ASN A 92 10.03 -2.52 -0.99
C ASN A 92 8.65 -2.64 -0.37
N ILE A 93 8.60 -2.56 0.96
CA ILE A 93 7.34 -2.46 1.70
C ILE A 93 7.42 -1.25 2.63
N VAL A 94 6.25 -0.79 3.08
CA VAL A 94 6.18 0.31 4.04
C VAL A 94 6.53 -0.23 5.43
N SER A 95 7.58 0.31 6.03
CA SER A 95 8.04 -0.12 7.35
C SER A 95 7.70 0.90 8.44
N ASP A 96 7.41 2.15 8.07
CA ASP A 96 7.02 3.19 9.03
C ASP A 96 6.42 4.36 8.26
N PHE A 97 5.93 5.36 8.98
CA PHE A 97 5.36 6.56 8.38
C PHE A 97 5.60 7.77 9.28
N GLU A 98 5.56 8.95 8.66
CA GLU A 98 5.63 10.23 9.36
C GLU A 98 4.47 11.11 8.88
N LEU A 99 3.81 11.76 9.81
CA LEU A 99 2.73 12.68 9.49
C LEU A 99 3.28 13.97 8.94
N VAL A 100 2.55 14.56 8.00
CA VAL A 100 2.91 15.84 7.37
C VAL A 100 1.91 16.89 7.80
N ASP A 101 2.41 17.98 8.33
CA ASP A 101 1.60 19.12 8.78
C ASP A 101 1.13 19.98 7.59
#